data_b5217a4f7513b831f6098fadd88129ed
#
_entry.id   b5217a4f7513b831f6098fadd88129ed
#
_cell.length_a   1.000
_cell.length_b   1.000
_cell.length_c   1.000
_cell.angle_alpha   90.00
_cell.angle_beta   90.00
_cell.angle_gamma   90.00
#
_symmetry.space_group_name_H-M   'P 1'
#
loop_
_entity.id
_entity.type
_entity.pdbx_description
1 polymer ?
#
loop_
_entity_poly.entity_id
_entity_poly.type
_entity_poly.pdbx_seq_one_letter_code
_entity_poly.pdbx_strand_id
1 'polypeptide(L)'
;AKITLVLRLHLIDTAVEEKVRHRIPQLNDAYLNYMYRYGSSAASTGVMQLESVLGTLQRLTNKILGKKIVTVLIDEVSRTRSN
;
A
#
# COMPACT_ATOMS: atom_id res chain seq x y z
N ALA A 1 7.88 -11.18 -13.73
CA ALA A 1 8.50 -10.58 -12.54
C ALA A 1 7.48 -10.37 -11.44
N LYS A 2 7.86 -10.65 -10.21
CA LYS A 2 7.01 -10.47 -9.04
C LYS A 2 7.58 -9.34 -8.19
N ILE A 3 6.72 -8.40 -7.81
CA ILE A 3 7.09 -7.30 -6.92
C ILE A 3 6.39 -7.54 -5.60
N THR A 4 7.17 -7.52 -4.52
CA THR A 4 6.64 -7.66 -3.17
C THR A 4 6.90 -6.38 -2.40
N LEU A 5 5.85 -5.83 -1.82
CA LEU A 5 5.95 -4.65 -0.96
C LEU A 5 5.57 -5.06 0.46
N VAL A 6 6.43 -4.71 1.40
CA VAL A 6 6.12 -4.85 2.82
C VAL A 6 5.80 -3.45 3.34
N LEU A 7 4.58 -3.27 3.79
CA LEU A 7 4.10 -1.99 4.28
C LEU A 7 4.05 -2.00 5.80
N ARG A 8 4.32 -0.83 6.38
CA ARG A 8 4.16 -0.61 7.81
C ARG A 8 3.11 0.48 7.98
N LEU A 9 2.11 0.21 8.79
CA LEU A 9 1.07 1.17 9.11
C LEU A 9 1.36 1.79 10.47
N HIS A 10 1.71 3.06 10.46
CA HIS A 10 2.00 3.80 11.69
C HIS A 10 0.72 4.49 12.15
N LEU A 11 0.21 4.07 13.30
CA LEU A 11 -1.02 4.61 13.87
C LEU A 11 -0.72 5.93 14.56
N ILE A 12 -1.64 6.89 14.42
CA ILE A 12 -1.52 8.18 15.11
C ILE A 12 -1.65 8.01 16.61
N ASP A 13 -2.42 7.00 17.04
CA ASP A 13 -2.68 6.69 18.45
C ASP A 13 -3.08 5.23 18.55
N THR A 14 -2.74 4.58 19.66
CA THR A 14 -3.13 3.20 19.91
C THR A 14 -4.65 3.04 20.02
N ALA A 15 -5.36 4.11 20.36
CA ALA A 15 -6.82 4.10 20.46
C ALA A 15 -7.50 3.79 19.12
N VAL A 16 -6.83 4.00 17.99
CA VAL A 16 -7.41 3.71 16.67
C VAL A 16 -7.09 2.30 16.16
N GLU A 17 -6.34 1.53 16.93
CA GLU A 17 -5.89 0.19 16.52
C GLU A 17 -7.05 -0.75 16.16
N GLU A 18 -8.08 -0.78 17.00
CA GLU A 18 -9.25 -1.62 16.76
C GLU A 18 -9.95 -1.23 15.44
N LYS A 19 -10.14 0.05 15.23
CA LYS A 19 -10.77 0.56 14.01
C LYS A 19 -9.97 0.16 12.77
N VAL A 20 -8.65 0.29 12.83
CA VAL A 20 -7.77 -0.08 11.74
C VAL A 20 -7.81 -1.58 11.51
N ARG A 21 -7.76 -2.37 12.59
CA ARG A 21 -7.80 -3.84 12.52
C ARG A 21 -9.04 -4.35 11.79
N HIS A 22 -10.19 -3.75 12.06
CA HIS A 22 -11.45 -4.12 11.40
C HIS A 22 -11.43 -3.79 9.91
N ARG A 23 -10.60 -2.84 9.49
CA ARG A 23 -10.51 -2.42 8.10
C ARG A 23 -9.34 -3.05 7.33
N ILE A 24 -8.50 -3.84 8.00
CA ILE A 24 -7.34 -4.47 7.35
C ILE A 24 -7.71 -5.26 6.10
N PRO A 25 -8.75 -6.12 6.10
CA PRO A 25 -9.12 -6.84 4.89
C PRO A 25 -9.47 -5.90 3.73
N GLN A 26 -10.18 -4.81 4.03
CA GLN A 26 -10.57 -3.82 3.03
C GLN A 26 -9.36 -3.04 2.51
N LEU A 27 -8.46 -2.64 3.40
CA LEU A 27 -7.21 -1.97 3.04
C LEU A 27 -6.35 -2.86 2.15
N ASN A 28 -6.18 -4.12 2.56
CA ASN A 28 -5.38 -5.08 1.83
C ASN A 28 -5.91 -5.29 0.41
N ASP A 29 -7.23 -5.42 0.29
CA ASP A 29 -7.89 -5.59 -1.00
C ASP A 29 -7.66 -4.36 -1.91
N ALA A 30 -7.80 -3.17 -1.36
CA ALA A 30 -7.58 -1.93 -2.10
C ALA A 30 -6.11 -1.80 -2.56
N TYR A 31 -5.17 -2.15 -1.69
CA TYR A 31 -3.75 -2.11 -2.01
C TYR A 31 -3.40 -3.10 -3.12
N LEU A 32 -3.92 -4.33 -3.03
CA LEU A 32 -3.67 -5.36 -4.04
C LEU A 32 -4.22 -4.94 -5.39
N ASN A 33 -5.42 -4.40 -5.43
CA ASN A 33 -6.04 -3.91 -6.67
C ASN A 33 -5.19 -2.80 -7.29
N TYR A 34 -4.73 -1.86 -6.48
CA TYR A 34 -3.89 -0.77 -6.97
C TYR A 34 -2.55 -1.30 -7.50
N MET A 35 -1.90 -2.18 -6.74
CA MET A 35 -0.60 -2.72 -7.12
C MET A 35 -0.69 -3.58 -8.37
N TYR A 36 -1.80 -4.29 -8.55
CA TYR A 36 -2.02 -5.07 -9.75
C TYR A 36 -2.06 -4.18 -10.99
N ARG A 37 -2.80 -3.07 -10.92
CA ARG A 37 -2.89 -2.11 -12.01
C ARG A 37 -1.54 -1.41 -12.24
N TYR A 38 -0.88 -1.04 -11.17
CA TYR A 38 0.42 -0.38 -11.23
C TYR A 38 1.46 -1.29 -11.88
N GLY A 39 1.48 -2.57 -11.49
CA GLY A 39 2.39 -3.56 -12.06
C GLY A 39 2.21 -3.71 -13.56
N SER A 40 0.97 -3.75 -14.04
CA SER A 40 0.67 -3.82 -15.46
C SER A 40 1.17 -2.59 -16.22
N SER A 41 1.00 -1.41 -15.62
CA SER A 41 1.45 -0.14 -16.18
C SER A 41 2.97 -0.02 -16.14
N ALA A 42 3.58 -0.36 -15.00
CA ALA A 42 5.03 -0.27 -14.80
C ALA A 42 5.80 -1.25 -15.67
N ALA A 43 5.18 -2.38 -16.05
CA ALA A 43 5.81 -3.36 -16.92
C ALA A 43 6.17 -2.77 -18.28
N SER A 44 5.43 -1.77 -18.76
CA SER A 44 5.70 -1.11 -20.03
C SER A 44 6.78 -0.05 -19.91
N THR A 45 7.02 0.51 -18.72
CA THR A 45 8.03 1.56 -18.51
C THR A 45 9.30 1.04 -17.86
N GLY A 46 9.22 -0.08 -17.12
CA GLY A 46 10.36 -0.65 -16.41
C GLY A 46 10.79 0.12 -15.18
N VAL A 47 10.06 1.17 -14.79
CA VAL A 47 10.42 2.04 -13.68
C VAL A 47 9.32 2.03 -12.61
N MET A 48 9.71 1.82 -11.35
CA MET A 48 8.81 1.94 -10.21
C MET A 48 9.08 3.26 -9.49
N GLN A 49 8.04 4.08 -9.35
CA GLN A 49 8.13 5.35 -8.63
C GLN A 49 7.52 5.18 -7.25
N LEU A 50 8.38 4.92 -6.28
CA LEU A 50 7.94 4.61 -4.90
C LEU A 50 7.18 5.74 -4.23
N GLU A 51 7.56 6.99 -4.49
CA GLU A 51 6.87 8.14 -3.91
C GLU A 51 5.42 8.22 -4.40
N SER A 52 5.21 7.96 -5.69
CA SER A 52 3.89 7.95 -6.29
C SER A 52 3.03 6.82 -5.73
N VAL A 53 3.62 5.64 -5.60
CA VAL A 53 2.96 4.47 -5.01
C VAL A 53 2.56 4.77 -3.57
N LEU A 54 3.49 5.28 -2.78
CA LEU A 54 3.25 5.59 -1.37
C LEU A 54 2.13 6.63 -1.21
N GLY A 55 2.16 7.68 -2.03
CA GLY A 55 1.12 8.72 -2.01
C GLY A 55 -0.26 8.16 -2.32
N THR A 56 -0.34 7.25 -3.28
CA THR A 56 -1.63 6.63 -3.63
C THR A 56 -2.12 5.69 -2.53
N LEU A 57 -1.22 4.89 -1.95
CA LEU A 57 -1.58 4.01 -0.84
C LEU A 57 -2.07 4.81 0.36
N GLN A 58 -1.45 5.96 0.62
CA GLN A 58 -1.88 6.85 1.70
C GLN A 58 -3.28 7.41 1.45
N ARG A 59 -3.57 7.83 0.23
CA ARG A 59 -4.90 8.34 -0.14
C ARG A 59 -5.98 7.27 -0.01
N LEU A 60 -5.69 6.05 -0.46
CA LEU A 60 -6.62 4.93 -0.33
C LEU A 60 -6.91 4.63 1.14
N THR A 61 -5.86 4.64 1.96
CA THR A 61 -5.99 4.41 3.40
C THR A 61 -6.87 5.47 4.05
N ASN A 62 -6.62 6.75 3.75
CA ASN A 62 -7.41 7.85 4.29
C ASN A 62 -8.88 7.75 3.88
N LYS A 63 -9.13 7.36 2.64
CA LYS A 63 -10.48 7.22 2.11
C LYS A 63 -11.25 6.09 2.82
N ILE A 64 -10.61 4.97 3.03
CA ILE A 64 -11.24 3.79 3.65
C ILE A 64 -11.51 4.05 5.14
N LEU A 65 -10.56 4.70 5.83
CA LEU A 65 -10.70 4.98 7.25
C LEU A 65 -11.49 6.25 7.56
N GLY A 66 -11.76 7.06 6.53
CA GLY A 66 -12.54 8.28 6.64
C GLY A 66 -11.75 9.50 7.13
N LYS A 67 -10.51 9.31 7.57
CA LYS A 67 -9.62 10.39 8.00
C LYS A 67 -8.18 9.86 8.11
N LYS A 68 -7.24 10.80 8.22
CA LYS A 68 -5.82 10.45 8.31
C LYS A 68 -5.45 10.05 9.73
N ILE A 69 -5.62 8.77 10.06
CA ILE A 69 -5.26 8.21 11.37
C ILE A 69 -4.12 7.20 11.26
N VAL A 70 -3.65 6.92 10.04
CA VAL A 70 -2.56 5.98 9.78
C VAL A 70 -1.63 6.60 8.75
N THR A 71 -0.33 6.51 9.00
CA THR A 71 0.69 6.85 8.01
C THR A 71 1.20 5.56 7.39
N VAL A 72 1.13 5.46 6.06
CA VAL A 72 1.61 4.29 5.33
C VAL A 72 3.09 4.48 5.03
N LEU A 73 3.89 3.48 5.40
CA LEU A 73 5.34 3.47 5.15
C LEU A 73 5.69 2.22 4.36
N ILE A 74 6.65 2.34 3.47
CA ILE A 74 7.20 1.20 2.75
C ILE A 74 8.42 0.71 3.53
N ASP A 75 8.30 -0.49 4.09
CA ASP A 75 9.35 -1.08 4.91
C ASP A 75 10.35 -1.85 4.04
N GLU A 76 9.86 -2.50 3.00
CA GLU A 76 10.71 -3.29 2.11
C GLU A 76 10.09 -3.39 0.72
N VAL A 77 10.95 -3.34 -0.30
CA VAL A 77 10.56 -3.60 -1.69
C VAL A 77 11.48 -4.70 -2.20
N SER A 78 10.89 -5.77 -2.71
CA SER A 78 11.68 -6.80 -3.36
C SER A 78 11.09 -7.13 -4.73
N ARG A 79 11.98 -7.38 -5.68
CA ARG A 79 11.61 -7.76 -7.03
C ARG A 79 12.24 -9.12 -7.32
N THR A 80 11.40 -10.09 -7.62
CA THR A 80 11.84 -11.42 -7.97
C THR A 80 11.65 -11.63 -9.46
N ARG A 81 12.71 -12.08 -10.14
CA ARG A 81 12.60 -12.47 -11.54
C ARG A 81 12.07 -13.89 -11.60
N SER A 82 10.99 -14.09 -12.35
CA SER A 82 10.54 -15.42 -12.70
C SER A 82 11.31 -15.87 -13.93
N ASN A 83 11.94 -16.99 -13.83
CA ASN A 83 12.58 -17.63 -14.98
C ASN A 83 11.57 -18.43 -15.78
#